data_641475579c9205639a04949d9e3d05ce
#
_entry.id   641475579c9205639a04949d9e3d05ce
#
_cell.length_a   1.000
_cell.length_b   1.000
_cell.length_c   1.000
_cell.angle_alpha   90.00
_cell.angle_beta   90.00
_cell.angle_gamma   90.00
#
_symmetry.space_group_name_H-M   'P 1'
#
loop_
_entity.id
_entity.type
_entity.pdbx_description
1 polymer ?
#
loop_
_entity_poly.entity_id
_entity_poly.type
_entity_poly.pdbx_seq_one_letter_code
_entity_poly.pdbx_strand_id
1 'polypeptide(L)'
;VIERYTLPEMGNLWTDAYKFKTWLQVEIAVCEAQAELGYIPAQAVAEIKAKANFDPKRVLEIEEEVRHDVIAFLTNVNEYVGDAGRYIHLGLTSSDVLDTALALQLVASLDLLLQHLQALIDVIRQKAKEHRYTVMIGRSHGIHAEPITFGFKLAGWLAEVLRHQERLQILHKTIAVGKISGAVGTYANIEPRVEAIACQKLGLQPDAASTQVISRDRHADFVQQLALLAASIERFAVEIRNLQKTDVLEVEEFFAKGQKGSSAMPHKRNPIRSERLTGMARIIRSHAIAALENVALWHERDISHSSVERVVLPDACILTHFMLVETTDLIQNLLVYPENMARNMNVYGGVVFSQRVLLTLVEKGITREEAYKIVQENAHAAWNKPEGNFRELISKDPRVTAKLSSAEIAACFDPKHHLQHLDQVYQRLGI
;
A
#
# COMPACT_ATOMS: atom_id res chain seq x y z
N VAL A 1 6.59 -2.31 16.35
CA VAL A 1 5.20 -2.83 16.23
C VAL A 1 4.97 -3.93 17.25
N ILE A 2 3.73 -4.05 17.72
CA ILE A 2 3.33 -5.12 18.64
C ILE A 2 3.08 -6.44 17.90
N GLU A 3 3.24 -7.56 18.61
CA GLU A 3 3.06 -8.92 18.07
C GLU A 3 1.73 -9.10 17.34
N ARG A 4 0.65 -8.50 17.86
CA ARG A 4 -0.70 -8.59 17.28
C ARG A 4 -0.78 -8.21 15.79
N TYR A 5 0.09 -7.32 15.31
CA TYR A 5 0.11 -6.81 13.94
C TYR A 5 1.35 -7.24 13.16
N THR A 6 2.13 -8.15 13.74
CA THR A 6 3.34 -8.68 13.12
C THR A 6 3.07 -10.07 12.57
N LEU A 7 2.89 -10.15 11.25
CA LEU A 7 2.81 -11.45 10.59
C LEU A 7 4.22 -12.04 10.45
N PRO A 8 4.39 -13.36 10.65
CA PRO A 8 5.70 -14.01 10.73
C PRO A 8 6.60 -13.75 9.51
N GLU A 9 6.06 -13.73 8.31
CA GLU A 9 6.81 -13.53 7.07
C GLU A 9 7.59 -12.21 7.08
N MET A 10 6.95 -11.10 7.38
CA MET A 10 7.62 -9.80 7.48
C MET A 10 8.37 -9.65 8.81
N GLY A 11 7.81 -10.13 9.90
CA GLY A 11 8.44 -10.04 11.23
C GLY A 11 9.82 -10.69 11.26
N ASN A 12 10.00 -11.83 10.58
CA ASN A 12 11.27 -12.54 10.49
C ASN A 12 12.37 -11.72 9.81
N LEU A 13 12.03 -10.89 8.81
CA LEU A 13 13.00 -10.02 8.11
C LEU A 13 13.58 -8.93 9.01
N TRP A 14 12.91 -8.62 10.13
CA TRP A 14 13.31 -7.55 11.05
C TRP A 14 13.77 -8.05 12.41
N THR A 15 14.10 -9.36 12.53
CA THR A 15 14.74 -9.93 13.72
C THR A 15 16.24 -9.62 13.75
N ASP A 16 16.85 -9.62 14.95
CA ASP A 16 18.30 -9.51 15.07
C ASP A 16 19.03 -10.64 14.33
N ALA A 17 18.48 -11.84 14.35
CA ALA A 17 19.06 -12.97 13.62
C ALA A 17 19.11 -12.70 12.10
N TYR A 18 18.07 -12.13 11.50
CA TYR A 18 18.07 -11.79 10.08
C TYR A 18 19.00 -10.61 9.80
N LYS A 19 18.99 -9.58 10.63
CA LYS A 19 19.91 -8.44 10.55
C LYS A 19 21.38 -8.90 10.53
N PHE A 20 21.81 -9.69 11.52
CA PHE A 20 23.18 -10.19 11.56
C PHE A 20 23.51 -11.16 10.42
N LYS A 21 22.54 -11.92 9.94
CA LYS A 21 22.70 -12.71 8.72
C LYS A 21 23.04 -11.83 7.51
N THR A 22 22.34 -10.71 7.32
CA THR A 22 22.61 -9.78 6.21
C THR A 22 23.96 -9.08 6.39
N TRP A 23 24.37 -8.75 7.63
CA TRP A 23 25.71 -8.23 7.90
C TRP A 23 26.79 -9.23 7.50
N LEU A 24 26.64 -10.49 7.88
CA LEU A 24 27.57 -11.55 7.50
C LEU A 24 27.63 -11.75 5.98
N GLN A 25 26.50 -11.66 5.30
CA GLN A 25 26.45 -11.73 3.82
C GLN A 25 27.29 -10.62 3.18
N VAL A 26 27.20 -9.39 3.68
CA VAL A 26 27.99 -8.25 3.18
C VAL A 26 29.46 -8.48 3.43
N GLU A 27 29.87 -8.87 4.64
CA GLU A 27 31.27 -9.14 4.99
C GLU A 27 31.87 -10.24 4.10
N ILE A 28 31.15 -11.34 3.89
CA ILE A 28 31.60 -12.44 3.02
C ILE A 28 31.73 -11.96 1.57
N ALA A 29 30.75 -11.20 1.05
CA ALA A 29 30.78 -10.69 -0.32
C ALA A 29 31.99 -9.77 -0.54
N VAL A 30 32.34 -8.93 0.43
CA VAL A 30 33.53 -8.09 0.38
C VAL A 30 34.82 -8.93 0.43
N CYS A 31 34.93 -9.92 1.33
CA CYS A 31 36.08 -10.84 1.36
C CYS A 31 36.24 -11.57 0.02
N GLU A 32 35.17 -12.04 -0.59
CA GLU A 32 35.19 -12.67 -1.91
C GLU A 32 35.70 -11.71 -3.00
N ALA A 33 35.20 -10.46 -3.02
CA ALA A 33 35.64 -9.45 -3.96
C ALA A 33 37.13 -9.11 -3.80
N GLN A 34 37.60 -8.99 -2.55
CA GLN A 34 39.01 -8.74 -2.24
C GLN A 34 39.90 -9.91 -2.68
N ALA A 35 39.45 -11.16 -2.52
CA ALA A 35 40.20 -12.33 -2.98
C ALA A 35 40.25 -12.42 -4.50
N GLU A 36 39.16 -12.12 -5.22
CA GLU A 36 39.15 -12.07 -6.67
C GLU A 36 40.15 -11.04 -7.24
N LEU A 37 40.35 -9.95 -6.50
CA LEU A 37 41.33 -8.90 -6.85
C LEU A 37 42.72 -9.15 -6.31
N GLY A 38 42.94 -10.25 -5.57
CA GLY A 38 44.23 -10.65 -5.03
C GLY A 38 44.68 -9.89 -3.78
N TYR A 39 43.78 -9.15 -3.10
CA TYR A 39 44.11 -8.42 -1.87
C TYR A 39 44.18 -9.33 -0.62
N ILE A 40 43.43 -10.41 -0.62
CA ILE A 40 43.48 -11.43 0.45
C ILE A 40 43.56 -12.82 -0.17
N PRO A 41 44.14 -13.82 0.58
CA PRO A 41 44.26 -15.18 0.07
C PRO A 41 42.88 -15.84 -0.17
N ALA A 42 42.69 -16.50 -1.31
CA ALA A 42 41.45 -17.24 -1.61
C ALA A 42 41.18 -18.34 -0.60
N GLN A 43 42.23 -18.96 -0.02
CA GLN A 43 42.10 -19.95 1.04
C GLN A 43 41.49 -19.36 2.32
N ALA A 44 41.84 -18.11 2.67
CA ALA A 44 41.22 -17.42 3.82
C ALA A 44 39.72 -17.23 3.62
N VAL A 45 39.27 -16.86 2.40
CA VAL A 45 37.84 -16.73 2.08
C VAL A 45 37.14 -18.08 2.18
N ALA A 46 37.75 -19.17 1.70
CA ALA A 46 37.17 -20.50 1.82
C ALA A 46 37.02 -20.90 3.33
N GLU A 47 37.97 -20.55 4.15
CA GLU A 47 37.92 -20.78 5.61
C GLU A 47 36.82 -19.92 6.27
N ILE A 48 36.73 -18.62 5.95
CA ILE A 48 35.71 -17.71 6.44
C ILE A 48 34.31 -18.27 6.07
N LYS A 49 34.06 -18.61 4.82
CA LYS A 49 32.77 -19.15 4.36
C LYS A 49 32.41 -20.47 5.06
N ALA A 50 33.37 -21.31 5.37
CA ALA A 50 33.13 -22.58 6.02
C ALA A 50 32.83 -22.46 7.52
N LYS A 51 33.40 -21.47 8.19
CA LYS A 51 33.35 -21.34 9.65
C LYS A 51 32.54 -20.17 10.17
N ALA A 52 32.36 -19.07 9.37
CA ALA A 52 31.70 -17.88 9.84
C ALA A 52 30.27 -18.18 10.28
N ASN A 53 29.99 -17.81 11.50
CA ASN A 53 28.71 -17.96 12.15
C ASN A 53 28.58 -16.87 13.21
N PHE A 54 27.40 -16.72 13.77
CA PHE A 54 27.11 -15.77 14.86
C PHE A 54 26.04 -16.33 15.79
N ASP A 55 26.05 -15.88 17.03
CA ASP A 55 24.98 -16.07 17.99
C ASP A 55 24.43 -14.69 18.39
N PRO A 56 23.18 -14.35 18.06
CA PRO A 56 22.62 -13.06 18.39
C PRO A 56 22.69 -12.70 19.89
N LYS A 57 22.56 -13.67 20.78
CA LYS A 57 22.65 -13.43 22.21
C LYS A 57 24.10 -13.06 22.60
N ARG A 58 25.07 -13.80 22.06
CA ARG A 58 26.50 -13.54 22.31
C ARG A 58 26.89 -12.15 21.76
N VAL A 59 26.40 -11.76 20.60
CA VAL A 59 26.64 -10.41 20.04
C VAL A 59 26.16 -9.34 21.01
N LEU A 60 24.94 -9.47 21.55
CA LEU A 60 24.37 -8.51 22.50
C LEU A 60 25.19 -8.47 23.82
N GLU A 61 25.63 -9.60 24.34
CA GLU A 61 26.50 -9.66 25.51
C GLU A 61 27.82 -8.88 25.29
N ILE A 62 28.46 -9.09 24.13
CA ILE A 62 29.68 -8.36 23.77
C ILE A 62 29.41 -6.87 23.60
N GLU A 63 28.26 -6.51 23.00
CA GLU A 63 27.89 -5.11 22.81
C GLU A 63 27.73 -4.37 24.14
N GLU A 64 27.24 -5.00 25.20
CA GLU A 64 27.16 -4.39 26.54
C GLU A 64 28.53 -3.95 27.06
N GLU A 65 29.59 -4.66 26.69
CA GLU A 65 30.96 -4.33 27.07
C GLU A 65 31.59 -3.27 26.16
N VAL A 66 31.57 -3.52 24.83
CA VAL A 66 32.28 -2.69 23.86
C VAL A 66 31.50 -1.44 23.40
N ARG A 67 30.20 -1.37 23.68
CA ARG A 67 29.29 -0.26 23.34
C ARG A 67 29.28 0.10 21.85
N HIS A 68 29.46 -0.91 20.98
CA HIS A 68 29.48 -0.75 19.54
C HIS A 68 29.00 -2.04 18.87
N ASP A 69 27.86 -1.97 18.17
CA ASP A 69 27.15 -3.10 17.59
C ASP A 69 27.97 -3.87 16.53
N VAL A 70 28.59 -3.15 15.57
CA VAL A 70 29.38 -3.81 14.51
C VAL A 70 30.65 -4.45 15.09
N ILE A 71 31.34 -3.82 16.04
CA ILE A 71 32.50 -4.42 16.71
C ILE A 71 32.10 -5.67 17.48
N ALA A 72 30.95 -5.62 18.18
CA ALA A 72 30.42 -6.78 18.89
C ALA A 72 30.12 -7.96 17.95
N PHE A 73 29.48 -7.69 16.83
CA PHE A 73 29.20 -8.68 15.80
C PHE A 73 30.48 -9.28 15.23
N LEU A 74 31.45 -8.46 14.82
CA LEU A 74 32.73 -8.93 14.28
C LEU A 74 33.50 -9.75 15.28
N THR A 75 33.50 -9.36 16.56
CA THR A 75 34.14 -10.11 17.64
C THR A 75 33.54 -11.50 17.77
N ASN A 76 32.21 -11.61 17.76
CA ASN A 76 31.53 -12.90 17.81
C ASN A 76 31.80 -13.75 16.56
N VAL A 77 31.77 -13.17 15.36
CA VAL A 77 32.12 -13.91 14.13
C VAL A 77 33.55 -14.46 14.21
N ASN A 78 34.52 -13.70 14.76
CA ASN A 78 35.91 -14.11 14.92
C ASN A 78 36.10 -15.26 15.95
N GLU A 79 35.19 -15.39 16.94
CA GLU A 79 35.16 -16.55 17.85
C GLU A 79 35.00 -17.89 17.08
N TYR A 80 34.31 -17.87 15.91
CA TYR A 80 34.10 -19.02 15.03
C TYR A 80 35.21 -19.21 13.98
N VAL A 81 35.66 -18.09 13.37
CA VAL A 81 36.58 -18.13 12.21
C VAL A 81 38.02 -18.34 12.61
N GLY A 82 38.47 -17.72 13.71
CA GLY A 82 39.88 -17.77 14.15
C GLY A 82 40.78 -16.87 13.29
N ASP A 83 42.00 -17.34 12.96
CA ASP A 83 43.07 -16.53 12.35
C ASP A 83 42.69 -15.89 11.01
N ALA A 84 41.83 -16.52 10.21
CA ALA A 84 41.33 -15.95 8.97
C ALA A 84 40.41 -14.75 9.21
N GLY A 85 39.87 -14.56 10.40
CA GLY A 85 39.03 -13.44 10.80
C GLY A 85 39.69 -12.06 10.62
N ARG A 86 41.04 -11.99 10.62
CA ARG A 86 41.77 -10.74 10.34
C ARG A 86 41.48 -10.11 8.97
N TYR A 87 40.91 -10.86 8.06
CA TYR A 87 40.53 -10.37 6.73
C TYR A 87 39.08 -9.88 6.65
N ILE A 88 38.26 -10.19 7.66
CA ILE A 88 36.90 -9.68 7.76
C ILE A 88 36.95 -8.20 8.12
N HIS A 89 36.11 -7.37 7.52
CA HIS A 89 36.05 -5.93 7.72
C HIS A 89 37.30 -5.14 7.28
N LEU A 90 38.17 -5.75 6.47
CA LEU A 90 39.43 -5.14 6.05
C LEU A 90 39.16 -3.93 5.10
N GLY A 91 39.52 -2.72 5.56
CA GLY A 91 39.35 -1.46 4.83
C GLY A 91 37.93 -0.86 4.91
N LEU A 92 37.01 -1.52 5.58
CA LEU A 92 35.62 -1.07 5.74
C LEU A 92 35.42 -0.07 6.88
N THR A 93 34.30 0.63 6.83
CA THR A 93 33.69 1.29 7.98
C THR A 93 32.37 0.61 8.32
N SER A 94 31.86 0.80 9.54
CA SER A 94 30.60 0.17 9.99
C SER A 94 29.45 0.40 9.03
N SER A 95 29.32 1.61 8.46
CA SER A 95 28.24 1.94 7.55
C SER A 95 28.33 1.26 6.18
N ASP A 96 29.50 0.78 5.75
CA ASP A 96 29.64 -0.07 4.57
C ASP A 96 28.82 -1.36 4.75
N VAL A 97 28.83 -1.92 5.96
CA VAL A 97 28.05 -3.11 6.30
C VAL A 97 26.60 -2.77 6.63
N LEU A 98 26.38 -1.76 7.48
CA LEU A 98 25.05 -1.41 7.97
C LEU A 98 24.12 -0.99 6.84
N ASP A 99 24.53 -0.07 6.00
CA ASP A 99 23.68 0.46 4.93
C ASP A 99 23.46 -0.55 3.81
N THR A 100 24.49 -1.29 3.43
CA THR A 100 24.39 -2.34 2.40
C THR A 100 23.49 -3.49 2.89
N ALA A 101 23.61 -3.89 4.15
CA ALA A 101 22.74 -4.91 4.74
C ALA A 101 21.29 -4.40 4.91
N LEU A 102 21.11 -3.13 5.28
CA LEU A 102 19.78 -2.52 5.35
C LEU A 102 19.12 -2.52 3.96
N ALA A 103 19.86 -2.23 2.89
CA ALA A 103 19.35 -2.33 1.53
C ALA A 103 18.84 -3.75 1.23
N LEU A 104 19.56 -4.80 1.65
CA LEU A 104 19.11 -6.20 1.49
C LEU A 104 17.81 -6.47 2.27
N GLN A 105 17.66 -5.94 3.49
CA GLN A 105 16.43 -6.10 4.28
C GLN A 105 15.25 -5.36 3.64
N LEU A 106 15.49 -4.15 3.13
CA LEU A 106 14.45 -3.34 2.46
C LEU A 106 14.02 -3.95 1.13
N VAL A 107 14.95 -4.50 0.34
CA VAL A 107 14.65 -5.24 -0.90
C VAL A 107 13.80 -6.46 -0.57
N ALA A 108 14.20 -7.30 0.39
CA ALA A 108 13.44 -8.48 0.79
C ALA A 108 12.03 -8.11 1.32
N SER A 109 11.93 -7.02 2.08
CA SER A 109 10.64 -6.52 2.55
C SER A 109 9.76 -6.06 1.39
N LEU A 110 10.33 -5.38 0.41
CA LEU A 110 9.61 -4.88 -0.75
C LEU A 110 9.15 -5.99 -1.70
N ASP A 111 9.96 -7.05 -1.87
CA ASP A 111 9.56 -8.25 -2.61
C ASP A 111 8.32 -8.89 -2.01
N LEU A 112 8.29 -9.03 -0.68
CA LEU A 112 7.13 -9.56 0.04
C LEU A 112 5.91 -8.63 -0.10
N LEU A 113 6.10 -7.32 0.01
CA LEU A 113 5.02 -6.34 -0.17
C LEU A 113 4.46 -6.36 -1.60
N LEU A 114 5.29 -6.49 -2.63
CA LEU A 114 4.88 -6.61 -4.02
C LEU A 114 4.08 -7.89 -4.27
N GLN A 115 4.47 -9.01 -3.64
CA GLN A 115 3.74 -10.26 -3.70
C GLN A 115 2.31 -10.11 -3.13
N HIS A 116 2.17 -9.50 -1.94
CA HIS A 116 0.86 -9.29 -1.32
C HIS A 116 0.03 -8.20 -2.01
N LEU A 117 0.68 -7.20 -2.59
CA LEU A 117 0.00 -6.20 -3.43
C LEU A 117 -0.58 -6.86 -4.70
N GLN A 118 0.14 -7.80 -5.30
CA GLN A 118 -0.38 -8.57 -6.43
C GLN A 118 -1.62 -9.39 -6.04
N ALA A 119 -1.62 -10.02 -4.86
CA ALA A 119 -2.79 -10.74 -4.36
C ALA A 119 -4.01 -9.80 -4.17
N LEU A 120 -3.78 -8.59 -3.65
CA LEU A 120 -4.82 -7.56 -3.53
C LEU A 120 -5.36 -7.13 -4.90
N ILE A 121 -4.47 -6.90 -5.88
CA ILE A 121 -4.83 -6.58 -7.27
C ILE A 121 -5.75 -7.66 -7.85
N ASP A 122 -5.40 -8.93 -7.67
CA ASP A 122 -6.16 -10.05 -8.23
C ASP A 122 -7.55 -10.19 -7.60
N VAL A 123 -7.66 -10.01 -6.29
CA VAL A 123 -8.94 -10.02 -5.58
C VAL A 123 -9.83 -8.85 -6.03
N ILE A 124 -9.30 -7.63 -6.10
CA ILE A 124 -10.08 -6.46 -6.56
C ILE A 124 -10.51 -6.67 -8.03
N ARG A 125 -9.63 -7.17 -8.88
CA ARG A 125 -9.93 -7.49 -10.29
C ARG A 125 -11.07 -8.49 -10.40
N GLN A 126 -11.01 -9.57 -9.62
CA GLN A 126 -12.06 -10.59 -9.60
C GLN A 126 -13.40 -10.00 -9.15
N LYS A 127 -13.42 -9.27 -8.05
CA LYS A 127 -14.63 -8.64 -7.51
C LYS A 127 -15.20 -7.57 -8.45
N ALA A 128 -14.35 -6.80 -9.14
CA ALA A 128 -14.79 -5.85 -10.17
C ALA A 128 -15.51 -6.56 -11.32
N LYS A 129 -15.02 -7.72 -11.77
CA LYS A 129 -15.70 -8.55 -12.78
C LYS A 129 -17.02 -9.13 -12.26
N GLU A 130 -17.01 -9.71 -11.07
CA GLU A 130 -18.18 -10.32 -10.43
C GLU A 130 -19.35 -9.31 -10.34
N HIS A 131 -19.06 -8.08 -9.95
CA HIS A 131 -20.05 -7.03 -9.75
C HIS A 131 -20.13 -6.02 -10.90
N ARG A 132 -19.65 -6.39 -12.11
CA ARG A 132 -19.62 -5.50 -13.27
C ARG A 132 -20.96 -4.84 -13.55
N TYR A 133 -22.06 -5.55 -13.36
CA TYR A 133 -23.43 -5.11 -13.63
C TYR A 133 -24.29 -4.99 -12.37
N THR A 134 -23.71 -5.07 -11.19
CA THR A 134 -24.41 -4.83 -9.91
C THR A 134 -24.64 -3.33 -9.75
N VAL A 135 -25.82 -2.87 -10.13
CA VAL A 135 -26.18 -1.44 -10.15
C VAL A 135 -26.33 -0.91 -8.73
N MET A 136 -25.75 0.25 -8.48
CA MET A 136 -25.88 1.01 -7.23
C MET A 136 -25.94 2.50 -7.52
N ILE A 137 -26.28 3.28 -6.50
CA ILE A 137 -26.23 4.74 -6.62
C ILE A 137 -24.80 5.25 -6.37
N GLY A 138 -24.30 6.07 -7.29
CA GLY A 138 -23.12 6.89 -7.07
C GLY A 138 -23.44 8.07 -6.16
N ARG A 139 -22.55 8.39 -5.23
CA ARG A 139 -22.71 9.50 -4.29
C ARG A 139 -21.58 10.50 -4.44
N SER A 140 -21.91 11.77 -4.53
CA SER A 140 -21.00 12.90 -4.37
C SER A 140 -21.46 13.76 -3.20
N HIS A 141 -20.54 14.27 -2.39
CA HIS A 141 -20.87 15.00 -1.15
C HIS A 141 -21.76 14.21 -0.15
N GLY A 142 -21.79 12.87 -0.26
CA GLY A 142 -22.70 12.01 0.51
C GLY A 142 -24.14 11.96 -0.02
N ILE A 143 -24.45 12.69 -1.11
CA ILE A 143 -25.78 12.78 -1.71
C ILE A 143 -25.85 11.86 -2.94
N HIS A 144 -27.03 11.31 -3.21
CA HIS A 144 -27.29 10.50 -4.39
C HIS A 144 -27.10 11.34 -5.67
N ALA A 145 -26.25 10.84 -6.57
CA ALA A 145 -25.96 11.46 -7.86
C ALA A 145 -26.57 10.63 -9.00
N GLU A 146 -25.80 9.83 -9.67
CA GLU A 146 -26.22 9.03 -10.82
C GLU A 146 -25.95 7.53 -10.61
N PRO A 147 -26.65 6.64 -11.32
CA PRO A 147 -26.37 5.21 -11.28
C PRO A 147 -24.94 4.87 -11.72
N ILE A 148 -24.30 4.01 -10.95
CA ILE A 148 -23.02 3.36 -11.27
C ILE A 148 -23.17 1.85 -11.04
N THR A 149 -22.09 1.09 -11.14
CA THR A 149 -22.05 -0.29 -10.63
C THR A 149 -21.04 -0.44 -9.50
N PHE A 150 -21.26 -1.42 -8.64
CA PHE A 150 -20.29 -1.76 -7.60
C PHE A 150 -18.95 -2.21 -8.20
N GLY A 151 -19.01 -2.98 -9.30
CA GLY A 151 -17.80 -3.34 -10.04
C GLY A 151 -17.05 -2.14 -10.60
N PHE A 152 -17.75 -1.09 -11.08
CA PHE A 152 -17.11 0.16 -11.53
C PHE A 152 -16.38 0.89 -10.38
N LYS A 153 -16.98 0.93 -9.20
CA LYS A 153 -16.31 1.44 -7.99
C LYS A 153 -15.00 0.67 -7.71
N LEU A 154 -15.05 -0.65 -7.76
CA LEU A 154 -13.87 -1.52 -7.58
C LEU A 154 -12.85 -1.38 -8.73
N ALA A 155 -13.28 -1.13 -9.95
CA ALA A 155 -12.39 -0.83 -11.08
C ALA A 155 -11.56 0.44 -10.82
N GLY A 156 -12.15 1.46 -10.19
CA GLY A 156 -11.42 2.64 -9.72
C GLY A 156 -10.34 2.30 -8.67
N TRP A 157 -10.63 1.39 -7.75
CA TRP A 157 -9.65 0.90 -6.77
C TRP A 157 -8.53 0.09 -7.46
N LEU A 158 -8.90 -0.75 -8.42
CA LEU A 158 -7.92 -1.51 -9.22
C LEU A 158 -6.92 -0.58 -9.91
N ALA A 159 -7.41 0.46 -10.59
CA ALA A 159 -6.57 1.45 -11.24
C ALA A 159 -5.58 2.13 -10.27
N GLU A 160 -5.99 2.32 -9.03
CA GLU A 160 -5.16 2.94 -7.99
C GLU A 160 -4.08 1.98 -7.48
N VAL A 161 -4.43 0.72 -7.19
CA VAL A 161 -3.43 -0.26 -6.71
C VAL A 161 -2.43 -0.66 -7.80
N LEU A 162 -2.82 -0.65 -9.08
CA LEU A 162 -1.89 -0.84 -10.20
C LEU A 162 -0.81 0.27 -10.24
N ARG A 163 -1.20 1.54 -10.01
CA ARG A 163 -0.21 2.62 -9.90
C ARG A 163 0.72 2.47 -8.69
N HIS A 164 0.24 1.87 -7.59
CA HIS A 164 1.11 1.55 -6.45
C HIS A 164 2.10 0.45 -6.81
N GLN A 165 1.68 -0.56 -7.55
CA GLN A 165 2.58 -1.61 -8.02
C GLN A 165 3.73 -1.03 -8.86
N GLU A 166 3.44 -0.14 -9.80
CA GLU A 166 4.46 0.56 -10.61
C GLU A 166 5.42 1.37 -9.73
N ARG A 167 4.89 2.13 -8.76
CA ARG A 167 5.73 2.91 -7.82
C ARG A 167 6.65 2.02 -6.99
N LEU A 168 6.13 0.91 -6.45
CA LEU A 168 6.96 0.00 -5.66
C LEU A 168 7.99 -0.74 -6.51
N GLN A 169 7.72 -1.02 -7.78
CA GLN A 169 8.71 -1.57 -8.71
C GLN A 169 9.84 -0.57 -9.02
N ILE A 170 9.53 0.71 -9.14
CA ILE A 170 10.53 1.77 -9.29
C ILE A 170 11.34 1.90 -8.00
N LEU A 171 10.66 1.93 -6.86
CA LEU A 171 11.27 2.00 -5.54
C LEU A 171 12.25 0.85 -5.30
N HIS A 172 11.92 -0.36 -5.74
CA HIS A 172 12.80 -1.52 -5.64
C HIS A 172 14.17 -1.25 -6.26
N LYS A 173 14.21 -0.62 -7.43
CA LYS A 173 15.46 -0.23 -8.10
C LYS A 173 16.19 0.89 -7.34
N THR A 174 15.43 1.83 -6.77
CA THR A 174 15.97 2.97 -6.03
C THR A 174 16.66 2.54 -4.74
N ILE A 175 16.09 1.56 -4.02
CA ILE A 175 16.62 1.12 -2.73
C ILE A 175 17.66 0.00 -2.83
N ALA A 176 17.74 -0.71 -3.96
CA ALA A 176 18.67 -1.82 -4.19
C ALA A 176 20.09 -1.30 -4.48
N VAL A 177 20.64 -0.52 -3.58
CA VAL A 177 22.00 0.03 -3.69
C VAL A 177 22.82 -0.33 -2.47
N GLY A 178 24.11 -0.65 -2.70
CA GLY A 178 25.09 -0.91 -1.66
C GLY A 178 26.19 0.15 -1.69
N LYS A 179 26.92 0.24 -0.58
CA LYS A 179 28.02 1.16 -0.41
C LYS A 179 29.17 0.44 0.28
N ILE A 180 30.34 0.40 -0.36
CA ILE A 180 31.60 -0.14 0.18
C ILE A 180 32.72 0.86 -0.17
N SER A 181 32.61 2.07 0.36
CA SER A 181 33.45 3.21 -0.04
C SER A 181 34.24 3.84 1.10
N GLY A 182 34.17 3.23 2.31
CA GLY A 182 34.94 3.66 3.48
C GLY A 182 34.32 4.82 4.25
N ALA A 183 35.06 5.37 5.17
CA ALA A 183 34.60 6.25 6.25
C ALA A 183 33.92 7.55 5.80
N VAL A 184 34.21 8.05 4.60
CA VAL A 184 33.64 9.30 4.04
C VAL A 184 33.31 9.17 2.54
N GLY A 185 33.29 7.95 2.00
CA GLY A 185 32.91 7.71 0.61
C GLY A 185 34.02 7.86 -0.43
N THR A 186 35.26 8.11 -0.02
CA THR A 186 36.37 8.44 -0.93
C THR A 186 37.25 7.25 -1.35
N TYR A 187 36.88 6.04 -0.93
CA TYR A 187 37.64 4.80 -1.20
C TYR A 187 39.10 4.83 -0.72
N ALA A 188 39.39 5.58 0.34
CA ALA A 188 40.77 5.78 0.80
C ALA A 188 41.51 4.48 1.13
N ASN A 189 40.82 3.47 1.62
CA ASN A 189 41.40 2.19 2.10
C ASN A 189 40.82 0.96 1.41
N ILE A 190 39.96 1.14 0.39
CA ILE A 190 39.32 0.06 -0.37
C ILE A 190 39.13 0.49 -1.81
N GLU A 191 39.38 -0.40 -2.76
CA GLU A 191 39.27 -0.06 -4.17
C GLU A 191 37.81 -0.10 -4.65
N PRO A 192 37.35 0.84 -5.51
CA PRO A 192 36.00 0.85 -6.07
C PRO A 192 35.57 -0.47 -6.75
N ARG A 193 36.52 -1.24 -7.30
CA ARG A 193 36.21 -2.56 -7.88
C ARG A 193 35.71 -3.55 -6.86
N VAL A 194 36.16 -3.45 -5.59
CA VAL A 194 35.65 -4.30 -4.48
C VAL A 194 34.16 -4.06 -4.27
N GLU A 195 33.74 -2.80 -4.23
CA GLU A 195 32.33 -2.42 -4.14
C GLU A 195 31.52 -2.98 -5.31
N ALA A 196 31.98 -2.78 -6.55
CA ALA A 196 31.27 -3.26 -7.73
C ALA A 196 31.04 -4.77 -7.69
N ILE A 197 32.08 -5.56 -7.35
CA ILE A 197 31.98 -7.03 -7.27
C ILE A 197 31.10 -7.45 -6.07
N ALA A 198 31.27 -6.85 -4.90
CA ALA A 198 30.47 -7.18 -3.72
C ALA A 198 28.99 -6.86 -3.95
N CYS A 199 28.65 -5.68 -4.49
CA CYS A 199 27.28 -5.32 -4.82
C CYS A 199 26.68 -6.28 -5.85
N GLN A 200 27.41 -6.64 -6.90
CA GLN A 200 26.96 -7.63 -7.88
C GLN A 200 26.62 -8.98 -7.24
N LYS A 201 27.45 -9.48 -6.34
CA LYS A 201 27.21 -10.73 -5.59
C LYS A 201 25.98 -10.66 -4.70
N LEU A 202 25.69 -9.49 -4.16
CA LEU A 202 24.53 -9.21 -3.29
C LEU A 202 23.24 -8.89 -4.06
N GLY A 203 23.30 -8.76 -5.41
CA GLY A 203 22.16 -8.35 -6.21
C GLY A 203 21.83 -6.85 -6.08
N LEU A 204 22.79 -6.04 -5.65
CA LEU A 204 22.68 -4.60 -5.50
C LEU A 204 23.46 -3.86 -6.58
N GLN A 205 23.24 -2.55 -6.72
CA GLN A 205 24.08 -1.65 -7.48
C GLN A 205 24.93 -0.82 -6.54
N PRO A 206 26.19 -0.48 -6.91
CA PRO A 206 26.95 0.52 -6.17
C PRO A 206 26.22 1.86 -6.12
N ASP A 207 26.24 2.55 -4.99
CA ASP A 207 25.76 3.93 -4.93
C ASP A 207 26.69 4.84 -5.74
N ALA A 208 26.11 5.73 -6.54
CA ALA A 208 26.87 6.57 -7.48
C ALA A 208 27.82 7.54 -6.75
N ALA A 209 27.43 8.03 -5.58
CA ALA A 209 28.21 8.94 -4.73
C ALA A 209 27.67 8.92 -3.31
N SER A 210 28.31 8.17 -2.43
CA SER A 210 27.98 8.13 -1.02
C SER A 210 28.91 9.04 -0.20
N THR A 211 28.48 9.33 1.03
CA THR A 211 29.34 9.88 2.09
C THR A 211 29.82 8.72 2.99
N GLN A 212 29.77 8.84 4.31
CA GLN A 212 29.89 7.67 5.18
C GLN A 212 28.68 6.74 5.04
N VAL A 213 27.54 7.28 4.60
CA VAL A 213 26.26 6.57 4.43
C VAL A 213 25.70 6.77 3.03
N ILE A 214 24.77 5.91 2.64
CA ILE A 214 23.88 6.12 1.50
C ILE A 214 22.95 7.30 1.81
N SER A 215 22.63 8.14 0.84
CA SER A 215 21.72 9.28 1.06
C SER A 215 20.34 8.84 1.52
N ARG A 216 19.82 9.48 2.57
CA ARG A 216 18.56 9.10 3.24
C ARG A 216 17.30 9.49 2.50
N ASP A 217 17.40 10.24 1.41
CA ASP A 217 16.26 10.50 0.51
C ASP A 217 15.67 9.20 -0.06
N ARG A 218 16.49 8.15 -0.30
CA ARG A 218 16.04 6.82 -0.72
C ARG A 218 15.18 6.14 0.34
N HIS A 219 15.59 6.22 1.61
CA HIS A 219 14.86 5.66 2.75
C HIS A 219 13.58 6.46 3.03
N ALA A 220 13.63 7.79 2.87
CA ALA A 220 12.48 8.66 2.97
C ALA A 220 11.44 8.34 1.86
N ASP A 221 11.87 8.21 0.61
CA ASP A 221 11.00 7.79 -0.49
C ASP A 221 10.37 6.42 -0.21
N PHE A 222 11.15 5.46 0.31
CA PHE A 222 10.63 4.14 0.68
C PHE A 222 9.44 4.27 1.64
N VAL A 223 9.58 4.97 2.76
CA VAL A 223 8.50 5.11 3.74
C VAL A 223 7.34 5.93 3.19
N GLN A 224 7.59 6.94 2.35
CA GLN A 224 6.54 7.74 1.71
C GLN A 224 5.69 6.93 0.73
N GLN A 225 6.28 6.03 -0.05
CA GLN A 225 5.52 5.16 -0.94
C GLN A 225 4.62 4.19 -0.14
N LEU A 226 5.12 3.67 0.99
CA LEU A 226 4.30 2.86 1.90
C LEU A 226 3.16 3.69 2.53
N ALA A 227 3.43 4.93 2.92
CA ALA A 227 2.42 5.83 3.46
C ALA A 227 1.33 6.18 2.42
N LEU A 228 1.72 6.36 1.16
CA LEU A 228 0.78 6.61 0.07
C LEU A 228 -0.10 5.38 -0.22
N LEU A 229 0.48 4.17 -0.21
CA LEU A 229 -0.28 2.92 -0.33
C LEU A 229 -1.25 2.76 0.84
N ALA A 230 -0.80 3.00 2.07
CA ALA A 230 -1.64 2.95 3.26
C ALA A 230 -2.81 3.95 3.19
N ALA A 231 -2.60 5.15 2.63
CA ALA A 231 -3.65 6.14 2.43
C ALA A 231 -4.72 5.66 1.43
N SER A 232 -4.33 4.93 0.38
CA SER A 232 -5.27 4.30 -0.56
C SER A 232 -6.09 3.19 0.11
N ILE A 233 -5.45 2.34 0.90
CA ILE A 233 -6.14 1.31 1.70
C ILE A 233 -7.11 1.95 2.68
N GLU A 234 -6.73 3.04 3.34
CA GLU A 234 -7.63 3.82 4.21
C GLU A 234 -8.86 4.32 3.44
N ARG A 235 -8.68 4.85 2.24
CA ARG A 235 -9.79 5.30 1.39
C ARG A 235 -10.77 4.16 1.09
N PHE A 236 -10.28 2.96 0.77
CA PHE A 236 -11.12 1.78 0.54
C PHE A 236 -11.87 1.38 1.82
N ALA A 237 -11.17 1.35 2.95
CA ALA A 237 -11.75 1.03 4.25
C ALA A 237 -12.82 2.04 4.67
N VAL A 238 -12.60 3.33 4.44
CA VAL A 238 -13.58 4.40 4.71
C VAL A 238 -14.83 4.24 3.84
N GLU A 239 -14.67 3.88 2.56
CA GLU A 239 -15.82 3.61 1.67
C GLU A 239 -16.61 2.38 2.16
N ILE A 240 -15.95 1.27 2.50
CA ILE A 240 -16.63 0.09 3.05
C ILE A 240 -17.43 0.46 4.30
N ARG A 241 -16.83 1.21 5.24
CA ARG A 241 -17.52 1.69 6.44
C ARG A 241 -18.75 2.54 6.14
N ASN A 242 -18.66 3.41 5.12
CA ASN A 242 -19.80 4.23 4.70
C ASN A 242 -20.91 3.37 4.07
N LEU A 243 -20.57 2.37 3.28
CA LEU A 243 -21.54 1.47 2.67
C LEU A 243 -22.15 0.47 3.67
N GLN A 244 -21.49 0.20 4.80
CA GLN A 244 -21.99 -0.66 5.87
C GLN A 244 -22.85 0.05 6.91
N LYS A 245 -22.98 1.39 6.85
CA LYS A 245 -23.89 2.12 7.77
C LYS A 245 -25.27 1.50 7.75
N THR A 246 -25.94 1.45 8.90
CA THR A 246 -27.29 0.90 9.05
C THR A 246 -28.29 1.45 8.03
N ASP A 247 -28.22 2.75 7.75
CA ASP A 247 -29.12 3.44 6.82
C ASP A 247 -28.79 3.17 5.34
N VAL A 248 -27.59 2.67 5.04
CA VAL A 248 -27.09 2.36 3.68
C VAL A 248 -27.12 0.86 3.44
N LEU A 249 -26.36 0.12 4.20
CA LEU A 249 -26.22 -1.35 4.21
C LEU A 249 -26.15 -1.97 2.80
N GLU A 250 -25.27 -1.45 1.97
CA GLU A 250 -25.02 -1.95 0.61
C GLU A 250 -23.93 -3.00 0.56
N VAL A 251 -23.01 -2.97 1.53
CA VAL A 251 -22.02 -4.02 1.78
C VAL A 251 -21.87 -4.24 3.28
N GLU A 252 -21.23 -5.35 3.68
CA GLU A 252 -20.92 -5.67 5.07
C GLU A 252 -19.63 -6.49 5.14
N GLU A 253 -18.78 -6.23 6.15
CA GLU A 253 -17.66 -7.12 6.48
C GLU A 253 -18.18 -8.51 6.83
N PHE A 254 -17.48 -9.55 6.36
CA PHE A 254 -17.81 -10.93 6.73
C PHE A 254 -17.74 -11.12 8.24
N PHE A 255 -18.80 -11.68 8.79
CA PHE A 255 -18.95 -11.95 10.22
C PHE A 255 -18.97 -13.47 10.44
N ALA A 256 -17.92 -14.00 11.06
CA ALA A 256 -17.78 -15.43 11.25
C ALA A 256 -18.78 -15.97 12.27
N LYS A 257 -19.19 -17.24 12.10
CA LYS A 257 -20.06 -17.92 13.06
C LYS A 257 -19.40 -17.96 14.44
N GLY A 258 -20.10 -17.43 15.45
CA GLY A 258 -19.58 -17.34 16.83
C GLY A 258 -18.78 -16.06 17.14
N GLN A 259 -18.49 -15.24 16.17
CA GLN A 259 -17.88 -13.92 16.40
C GLN A 259 -18.82 -13.05 17.23
N LYS A 260 -18.26 -12.21 18.11
CA LYS A 260 -19.02 -11.23 18.90
C LYS A 260 -18.78 -9.84 18.33
N GLY A 261 -19.86 -9.17 17.91
CA GLY A 261 -19.78 -7.84 17.30
C GLY A 261 -19.83 -6.69 18.32
N SER A 262 -20.39 -6.95 19.48
CA SER A 262 -20.55 -5.98 20.56
C SER A 262 -20.65 -6.68 21.91
N SER A 263 -20.10 -6.05 22.96
CA SER A 263 -20.23 -6.54 24.34
C SER A 263 -21.62 -6.28 24.92
N ALA A 264 -22.36 -5.31 24.39
CA ALA A 264 -23.67 -4.88 24.92
C ALA A 264 -24.85 -5.29 24.02
N MET A 265 -24.68 -5.26 22.70
CA MET A 265 -25.77 -5.49 21.73
C MET A 265 -25.45 -6.68 20.81
N PRO A 266 -26.06 -7.86 21.03
CA PRO A 266 -25.70 -9.08 20.29
C PRO A 266 -25.86 -9.02 18.77
N HIS A 267 -26.76 -8.16 18.28
CA HIS A 267 -27.04 -7.99 16.84
C HIS A 267 -26.08 -7.03 16.12
N LYS A 268 -25.28 -6.25 16.87
CA LYS A 268 -24.44 -5.19 16.31
C LYS A 268 -23.19 -5.76 15.66
N ARG A 269 -23.01 -5.52 14.36
CA ARG A 269 -21.85 -5.94 13.56
C ARG A 269 -21.06 -4.70 13.16
N ASN A 270 -19.97 -4.44 13.88
CA ASN A 270 -19.12 -3.27 13.63
C ASN A 270 -18.11 -3.57 12.51
N PRO A 271 -17.77 -2.58 11.66
CA PRO A 271 -16.74 -2.69 10.63
C PRO A 271 -15.34 -2.56 11.25
N ILE A 272 -14.98 -3.47 12.16
CA ILE A 272 -13.77 -3.38 13.00
C ILE A 272 -12.50 -3.48 12.16
N ARG A 273 -12.53 -4.28 11.10
CA ARG A 273 -11.37 -4.47 10.21
C ARG A 273 -11.06 -3.18 9.45
N SER A 274 -12.07 -2.58 8.85
CA SER A 274 -11.93 -1.29 8.15
C SER A 274 -11.53 -0.15 9.10
N GLU A 275 -12.06 -0.14 10.32
CA GLU A 275 -11.66 0.85 11.35
C GLU A 275 -10.18 0.68 11.74
N ARG A 276 -9.70 -0.54 11.89
CA ARG A 276 -8.31 -0.87 12.17
C ARG A 276 -7.39 -0.42 11.04
N LEU A 277 -7.72 -0.72 9.79
CA LEU A 277 -6.98 -0.27 8.61
C LEU A 277 -6.86 1.26 8.55
N THR A 278 -7.97 1.96 8.82
CA THR A 278 -7.98 3.44 8.93
C THR A 278 -7.01 3.94 10.02
N GLY A 279 -6.98 3.28 11.17
CA GLY A 279 -6.06 3.63 12.27
C GLY A 279 -4.60 3.41 11.91
N MET A 280 -4.26 2.27 11.28
CA MET A 280 -2.89 1.92 10.89
C MET A 280 -2.29 2.86 9.85
N ALA A 281 -3.09 3.33 8.91
CA ALA A 281 -2.63 4.29 7.91
C ALA A 281 -2.10 5.59 8.54
N ARG A 282 -2.65 6.01 9.69
CA ARG A 282 -2.17 7.19 10.43
C ARG A 282 -0.75 6.98 10.96
N ILE A 283 -0.44 5.77 11.44
CA ILE A 283 0.88 5.44 11.98
C ILE A 283 1.92 5.47 10.87
N ILE A 284 1.65 4.82 9.73
CA ILE A 284 2.61 4.79 8.62
C ILE A 284 2.86 6.21 8.08
N ARG A 285 1.83 7.06 7.99
CA ARG A 285 2.03 8.48 7.62
C ARG A 285 2.89 9.26 8.60
N SER A 286 2.79 8.99 9.90
CA SER A 286 3.67 9.62 10.89
C SER A 286 5.13 9.18 10.73
N HIS A 287 5.37 7.93 10.36
CA HIS A 287 6.71 7.43 10.06
C HIS A 287 7.32 8.09 8.82
N ALA A 288 6.52 8.43 7.81
CA ALA A 288 7.00 9.14 6.62
C ALA A 288 7.57 10.53 6.96
N ILE A 289 6.99 11.23 7.94
CA ILE A 289 7.52 12.51 8.44
C ILE A 289 8.89 12.31 9.09
N ALA A 290 9.01 11.33 9.99
CA ALA A 290 10.26 11.03 10.66
C ALA A 290 11.37 10.61 9.68
N ALA A 291 11.02 9.87 8.62
CA ALA A 291 11.96 9.47 7.58
C ALA A 291 12.44 10.68 6.74
N LEU A 292 11.59 11.67 6.48
CA LEU A 292 11.97 12.91 5.81
C LEU A 292 12.97 13.74 6.64
N GLU A 293 12.79 13.81 7.94
CA GLU A 293 13.71 14.52 8.84
C GLU A 293 15.12 13.90 8.84
N ASN A 294 15.26 12.62 8.53
CA ASN A 294 16.55 11.93 8.43
C ASN A 294 17.37 12.31 7.18
N VAL A 295 16.80 13.02 6.21
CA VAL A 295 17.54 13.44 5.00
C VAL A 295 18.61 14.47 5.35
N ALA A 296 18.34 15.35 6.30
CA ALA A 296 19.24 16.42 6.71
C ALA A 296 20.24 15.96 7.78
N LEU A 297 21.32 15.32 7.36
CA LEU A 297 22.44 14.94 8.24
C LEU A 297 23.55 15.98 8.22
N TRP A 298 24.36 16.02 9.28
CA TRP A 298 25.52 16.87 9.34
C TRP A 298 26.70 16.29 8.55
N HIS A 299 27.28 17.10 7.67
CA HIS A 299 28.46 16.77 6.88
C HIS A 299 28.32 15.40 6.18
N GLU A 300 29.30 14.53 6.29
CA GLU A 300 29.31 13.19 5.71
C GLU A 300 28.42 12.19 6.48
N ARG A 301 28.09 12.47 7.73
CA ARG A 301 27.11 11.77 8.58
C ARG A 301 27.13 12.31 10.01
N ASP A 302 25.94 12.40 10.64
CA ASP A 302 25.78 12.21 12.09
C ASP A 302 24.91 10.98 12.34
N ILE A 303 24.73 10.55 13.61
CA ILE A 303 24.04 9.30 13.95
C ILE A 303 22.54 9.50 14.24
N SER A 304 21.98 10.69 14.08
CA SER A 304 20.58 11.00 14.43
C SER A 304 19.58 10.10 13.69
N HIS A 305 19.85 9.77 12.43
CA HIS A 305 19.00 8.87 11.62
C HIS A 305 18.86 7.47 12.20
N SER A 306 19.91 6.95 12.83
CA SER A 306 20.02 5.53 13.21
C SER A 306 18.94 5.10 14.21
N SER A 307 18.70 5.90 15.25
CA SER A 307 17.68 5.60 16.25
C SER A 307 16.26 5.65 15.66
N VAL A 308 16.02 6.55 14.71
CA VAL A 308 14.73 6.70 14.00
C VAL A 308 14.50 5.49 13.08
N GLU A 309 15.47 5.14 12.26
CA GLU A 309 15.38 4.06 11.28
C GLU A 309 15.16 2.69 11.93
N ARG A 310 15.73 2.44 13.11
CA ARG A 310 15.52 1.21 13.90
C ARG A 310 14.04 1.00 14.30
N VAL A 311 13.25 2.05 14.34
CA VAL A 311 11.81 2.00 14.65
C VAL A 311 10.98 2.14 13.37
N VAL A 312 11.23 3.17 12.59
CA VAL A 312 10.38 3.58 11.48
C VAL A 312 10.33 2.58 10.33
N LEU A 313 11.49 2.03 9.93
CA LEU A 313 11.57 1.12 8.80
C LEU A 313 10.89 -0.24 9.07
N PRO A 314 11.23 -0.96 10.16
CA PRO A 314 10.54 -2.21 10.48
C PRO A 314 9.04 -1.99 10.71
N ASP A 315 8.65 -0.94 11.43
CA ASP A 315 7.24 -0.68 11.71
C ASP A 315 6.45 -0.36 10.45
N ALA A 316 7.00 0.45 9.54
CA ALA A 316 6.36 0.75 8.26
C ALA A 316 6.18 -0.52 7.39
N CYS A 317 7.19 -1.37 7.30
CA CYS A 317 7.12 -2.63 6.55
C CYS A 317 6.10 -3.61 7.15
N ILE A 318 6.18 -3.83 8.46
CA ILE A 318 5.31 -4.77 9.18
C ILE A 318 3.84 -4.34 9.09
N LEU A 319 3.55 -3.06 9.35
CA LEU A 319 2.18 -2.55 9.27
C LEU A 319 1.64 -2.56 7.84
N THR A 320 2.43 -2.20 6.84
CA THR A 320 2.00 -2.24 5.44
C THR A 320 1.70 -3.67 5.00
N HIS A 321 2.55 -4.64 5.38
CA HIS A 321 2.30 -6.04 5.10
C HIS A 321 0.99 -6.52 5.74
N PHE A 322 0.78 -6.25 7.02
CA PHE A 322 -0.47 -6.56 7.71
C PHE A 322 -1.68 -5.92 7.02
N MET A 323 -1.58 -4.65 6.63
CA MET A 323 -2.68 -3.95 5.94
C MET A 323 -3.01 -4.58 4.59
N LEU A 324 -2.01 -5.01 3.81
CA LEU A 324 -2.23 -5.68 2.53
C LEU A 324 -2.95 -7.02 2.70
N VAL A 325 -2.48 -7.86 3.63
CA VAL A 325 -3.11 -9.16 3.92
C VAL A 325 -4.54 -8.99 4.42
N GLU A 326 -4.74 -8.10 5.39
CA GLU A 326 -6.07 -7.83 5.97
C GLU A 326 -7.05 -7.25 4.94
N THR A 327 -6.58 -6.34 4.08
CA THR A 327 -7.42 -5.73 3.03
C THR A 327 -7.78 -6.73 1.94
N THR A 328 -6.86 -7.61 1.57
CA THR A 328 -7.11 -8.68 0.59
C THR A 328 -8.21 -9.61 1.09
N ASP A 329 -8.11 -10.09 2.32
CA ASP A 329 -9.12 -10.96 2.91
C ASP A 329 -10.46 -10.24 3.13
N LEU A 330 -10.42 -8.98 3.56
CA LEU A 330 -11.61 -8.15 3.72
C LEU A 330 -12.42 -8.02 2.42
N ILE A 331 -11.75 -7.67 1.31
CA ILE A 331 -12.41 -7.48 0.01
C ILE A 331 -12.86 -8.83 -0.57
N GLN A 332 -12.06 -9.87 -0.42
CA GLN A 332 -12.40 -11.22 -0.89
C GLN A 332 -13.70 -11.73 -0.29
N ASN A 333 -13.88 -11.51 1.01
CA ASN A 333 -15.01 -12.03 1.79
C ASN A 333 -16.12 -10.99 2.01
N LEU A 334 -16.06 -9.82 1.36
CA LEU A 334 -17.04 -8.76 1.50
C LEU A 334 -18.44 -9.26 1.07
N LEU A 335 -19.42 -9.08 1.96
CA LEU A 335 -20.83 -9.35 1.64
C LEU A 335 -21.39 -8.16 0.86
N VAL A 336 -22.08 -8.43 -0.23
CA VAL A 336 -22.66 -7.41 -1.11
C VAL A 336 -24.17 -7.63 -1.17
N TYR A 337 -24.96 -6.57 -1.03
CA TYR A 337 -26.42 -6.60 -0.97
C TYR A 337 -27.05 -5.84 -2.15
N PRO A 338 -27.20 -6.46 -3.33
CA PRO A 338 -27.76 -5.82 -4.52
C PRO A 338 -29.18 -5.28 -4.31
N GLU A 339 -30.00 -5.94 -3.49
CA GLU A 339 -31.36 -5.51 -3.19
C GLU A 339 -31.36 -4.18 -2.41
N ASN A 340 -30.42 -4.00 -1.47
CA ASN A 340 -30.27 -2.75 -0.74
C ASN A 340 -29.74 -1.64 -1.65
N MET A 341 -28.81 -1.95 -2.55
CA MET A 341 -28.34 -1.02 -3.57
C MET A 341 -29.50 -0.51 -4.46
N ALA A 342 -30.35 -1.42 -4.94
CA ALA A 342 -31.51 -1.08 -5.73
C ALA A 342 -32.55 -0.27 -4.93
N ARG A 343 -32.83 -0.64 -3.68
CA ARG A 343 -33.70 0.11 -2.79
C ARG A 343 -33.21 1.54 -2.59
N ASN A 344 -31.93 1.70 -2.25
CA ASN A 344 -31.36 3.02 -1.97
C ASN A 344 -31.36 3.92 -3.23
N MET A 345 -31.13 3.37 -4.41
CA MET A 345 -31.21 4.11 -5.67
C MET A 345 -32.62 4.67 -5.93
N ASN A 346 -33.65 3.99 -5.43
CA ASN A 346 -35.05 4.34 -5.70
C ASN A 346 -35.74 5.17 -4.60
N VAL A 347 -35.00 5.64 -3.57
CA VAL A 347 -35.56 6.34 -2.39
C VAL A 347 -36.44 7.49 -2.84
N TYR A 348 -36.34 8.25 -3.74
CA TYR A 348 -37.26 9.33 -4.15
C TYR A 348 -37.93 9.05 -5.51
N GLY A 349 -38.23 7.78 -5.83
CA GLY A 349 -38.94 7.40 -7.04
C GLY A 349 -38.23 7.85 -8.31
N GLY A 350 -36.91 7.75 -8.36
CA GLY A 350 -36.13 8.02 -9.56
C GLY A 350 -35.63 9.45 -9.75
N VAL A 351 -35.57 10.30 -8.71
CA VAL A 351 -34.96 11.66 -8.79
C VAL A 351 -33.54 11.62 -9.36
N VAL A 352 -32.81 10.54 -9.15
CA VAL A 352 -31.43 10.30 -9.66
C VAL A 352 -31.36 10.31 -11.20
N PHE A 353 -32.49 10.19 -11.90
CA PHE A 353 -32.59 10.26 -13.34
C PHE A 353 -32.99 11.66 -13.85
N SER A 354 -33.09 12.66 -12.97
CA SER A 354 -33.55 14.01 -13.31
C SER A 354 -32.77 14.67 -14.46
N GLN A 355 -31.43 14.47 -14.48
CA GLN A 355 -30.59 14.99 -15.57
C GLN A 355 -30.94 14.33 -16.91
N ARG A 356 -31.22 13.02 -16.94
CA ARG A 356 -31.60 12.34 -18.18
C ARG A 356 -32.94 12.88 -18.72
N VAL A 357 -33.93 13.10 -17.85
CA VAL A 357 -35.19 13.72 -18.23
C VAL A 357 -34.96 15.12 -18.79
N LEU A 358 -34.13 15.94 -18.12
CA LEU A 358 -33.79 17.29 -18.59
C LEU A 358 -33.19 17.26 -20.00
N LEU A 359 -32.18 16.44 -20.22
CA LEU A 359 -31.49 16.35 -21.51
C LEU A 359 -32.42 15.85 -22.61
N THR A 360 -33.30 14.88 -22.32
CA THR A 360 -34.28 14.38 -23.29
C THR A 360 -35.29 15.46 -23.67
N LEU A 361 -35.74 16.30 -22.74
CA LEU A 361 -36.58 17.45 -23.05
C LEU A 361 -35.87 18.47 -23.95
N VAL A 362 -34.60 18.73 -23.71
CA VAL A 362 -33.79 19.60 -24.57
C VAL A 362 -33.64 19.01 -25.98
N GLU A 363 -33.38 17.71 -26.09
CA GLU A 363 -33.34 16.98 -27.38
C GLU A 363 -34.65 17.13 -28.18
N LYS A 364 -35.79 17.35 -27.49
CA LYS A 364 -37.12 17.58 -28.08
C LYS A 364 -37.47 19.07 -28.30
N GLY A 365 -36.48 19.95 -28.20
CA GLY A 365 -36.61 21.37 -28.57
C GLY A 365 -37.12 22.28 -27.45
N ILE A 366 -37.13 21.83 -26.20
CA ILE A 366 -37.33 22.72 -25.03
C ILE A 366 -35.98 23.41 -24.71
N THR A 367 -36.03 24.70 -24.36
CA THR A 367 -34.81 25.39 -23.92
C THR A 367 -34.26 24.74 -22.64
N ARG A 368 -32.95 24.83 -22.41
CA ARG A 368 -32.35 24.25 -21.23
C ARG A 368 -32.91 24.83 -19.92
N GLU A 369 -33.16 26.12 -19.91
CA GLU A 369 -33.70 26.85 -18.75
C GLU A 369 -35.11 26.38 -18.42
N GLU A 370 -35.94 26.19 -19.43
CA GLU A 370 -37.33 25.72 -19.27
C GLU A 370 -37.34 24.23 -18.85
N ALA A 371 -36.54 23.39 -19.49
CA ALA A 371 -36.40 21.99 -19.13
C ALA A 371 -35.89 21.85 -17.68
N TYR A 372 -34.90 22.67 -17.28
CA TYR A 372 -34.39 22.70 -15.90
C TYR A 372 -35.49 23.05 -14.90
N LYS A 373 -36.31 24.11 -15.19
CA LYS A 373 -37.40 24.53 -14.32
C LYS A 373 -38.44 23.42 -14.15
N ILE A 374 -38.86 22.77 -15.26
CA ILE A 374 -39.84 21.68 -15.23
C ILE A 374 -39.33 20.52 -14.35
N VAL A 375 -38.10 20.10 -14.59
CA VAL A 375 -37.49 18.97 -13.86
C VAL A 375 -37.28 19.30 -12.39
N GLN A 376 -36.80 20.52 -12.07
CA GLN A 376 -36.59 20.98 -10.70
C GLN A 376 -37.87 21.01 -9.87
N GLU A 377 -38.96 21.57 -10.42
CA GLU A 377 -40.27 21.64 -9.75
C GLU A 377 -40.78 20.24 -9.38
N ASN A 378 -40.69 19.28 -10.31
CA ASN A 378 -41.11 17.90 -10.10
C ASN A 378 -40.16 17.16 -9.11
N ALA A 379 -38.85 17.41 -9.18
CA ALA A 379 -37.87 16.83 -8.26
C ALA A 379 -38.07 17.34 -6.83
N HIS A 380 -38.30 18.64 -6.63
CA HIS A 380 -38.60 19.22 -5.32
C HIS A 380 -39.93 18.67 -4.76
N ALA A 381 -40.95 18.52 -5.59
CA ALA A 381 -42.20 17.93 -5.16
C ALA A 381 -42.07 16.46 -4.72
N ALA A 382 -41.19 15.70 -5.38
CA ALA A 382 -40.87 14.33 -4.98
C ALA A 382 -40.02 14.28 -3.69
N TRP A 383 -39.02 15.16 -3.56
CA TRP A 383 -38.13 15.22 -2.41
C TRP A 383 -38.83 15.58 -1.10
N ASN A 384 -39.80 16.49 -1.18
CA ASN A 384 -40.52 17.00 0.00
C ASN A 384 -41.60 16.07 0.55
N LYS A 385 -41.82 14.91 -0.08
CA LYS A 385 -42.82 13.92 0.37
C LYS A 385 -42.13 12.62 0.74
N PRO A 386 -42.45 11.99 1.90
CA PRO A 386 -41.86 10.72 2.31
C PRO A 386 -41.99 9.58 1.28
N GLU A 387 -43.07 9.59 0.49
CA GLU A 387 -43.36 8.63 -0.56
C GLU A 387 -43.29 9.28 -1.96
N GLY A 388 -42.49 10.32 -2.11
CA GLY A 388 -42.37 11.06 -3.37
C GLY A 388 -41.92 10.17 -4.53
N ASN A 389 -42.57 10.25 -5.64
CA ASN A 389 -42.27 9.47 -6.84
C ASN A 389 -42.04 10.43 -8.03
N PHE A 390 -40.78 10.73 -8.28
CA PHE A 390 -40.38 11.64 -9.36
C PHE A 390 -40.85 11.12 -10.73
N ARG A 391 -40.74 9.82 -11.00
CA ARG A 391 -41.15 9.20 -12.25
C ARG A 391 -42.67 9.41 -12.49
N GLU A 392 -43.47 9.27 -11.44
CA GLU A 392 -44.91 9.47 -11.52
C GLU A 392 -45.28 10.93 -11.80
N LEU A 393 -44.59 11.87 -11.11
CA LEU A 393 -44.79 13.29 -11.31
C LEU A 393 -44.44 13.71 -12.75
N ILE A 394 -43.28 13.31 -13.25
CA ILE A 394 -42.84 13.55 -14.63
C ILE A 394 -43.85 12.97 -15.64
N SER A 395 -44.37 11.76 -15.39
CA SER A 395 -45.32 11.09 -16.30
C SER A 395 -46.68 11.76 -16.34
N LYS A 396 -47.04 12.60 -15.35
CA LYS A 396 -48.29 13.34 -15.26
C LYS A 396 -48.17 14.83 -15.62
N ASP A 397 -46.95 15.36 -15.75
CA ASP A 397 -46.73 16.78 -16.06
C ASP A 397 -47.09 17.06 -17.53
N PRO A 398 -48.10 17.94 -17.81
CA PRO A 398 -48.54 18.25 -19.18
C PRO A 398 -47.41 18.80 -20.06
N ARG A 399 -46.46 19.54 -19.48
CA ARG A 399 -45.32 20.13 -20.20
C ARG A 399 -44.37 19.04 -20.71
N VAL A 400 -44.25 17.94 -19.96
CA VAL A 400 -43.44 16.77 -20.32
C VAL A 400 -44.18 15.88 -21.32
N THR A 401 -45.44 15.52 -21.05
CA THR A 401 -46.23 14.62 -21.90
C THR A 401 -46.58 15.21 -23.24
N ALA A 402 -46.58 16.55 -23.39
CA ALA A 402 -46.70 17.23 -24.69
C ALA A 402 -45.48 17.03 -25.61
N LYS A 403 -44.33 16.62 -25.07
CA LYS A 403 -43.04 16.46 -25.78
C LYS A 403 -42.53 15.05 -25.83
N LEU A 404 -42.81 14.27 -24.81
CA LEU A 404 -42.31 12.89 -24.64
C LEU A 404 -43.46 11.89 -24.57
N SER A 405 -43.35 10.82 -25.32
CA SER A 405 -44.24 9.66 -25.19
C SER A 405 -43.96 8.91 -23.89
N SER A 406 -44.89 8.08 -23.44
CA SER A 406 -44.76 7.24 -22.27
C SER A 406 -43.52 6.29 -22.35
N ALA A 407 -43.18 5.83 -23.56
CA ALA A 407 -42.02 4.99 -23.82
C ALA A 407 -40.69 5.79 -23.64
N GLU A 408 -40.64 7.02 -24.15
CA GLU A 408 -39.47 7.90 -23.99
C GLU A 408 -39.27 8.31 -22.54
N ILE A 409 -40.35 8.61 -21.81
CA ILE A 409 -40.30 8.87 -20.37
C ILE A 409 -39.77 7.63 -19.65
N ALA A 410 -40.29 6.44 -19.94
CA ALA A 410 -39.83 5.20 -19.31
C ALA A 410 -38.33 4.94 -19.56
N ALA A 411 -37.85 5.22 -20.76
CA ALA A 411 -36.43 5.08 -21.13
C ALA A 411 -35.49 6.03 -20.33
N CYS A 412 -35.97 7.18 -19.87
CA CYS A 412 -35.20 8.09 -19.03
C CYS A 412 -34.85 7.47 -17.67
N PHE A 413 -35.63 6.51 -17.19
CA PHE A 413 -35.50 5.86 -15.90
C PHE A 413 -34.79 4.49 -16.00
N ASP A 414 -34.20 4.15 -17.15
CA ASP A 414 -33.39 2.94 -17.31
C ASP A 414 -31.91 3.23 -16.93
N PRO A 415 -31.36 2.59 -15.89
CA PRO A 415 -29.99 2.79 -15.52
C PRO A 415 -28.97 2.37 -16.60
N LYS A 416 -29.37 1.52 -17.57
CA LYS A 416 -28.51 1.09 -18.67
C LYS A 416 -27.94 2.25 -19.47
N HIS A 417 -28.69 3.37 -19.60
CA HIS A 417 -28.17 4.56 -20.26
C HIS A 417 -26.88 5.09 -19.63
N HIS A 418 -26.79 5.07 -18.30
CA HIS A 418 -25.62 5.54 -17.54
C HIS A 418 -24.46 4.56 -17.62
N LEU A 419 -24.71 3.31 -17.97
CA LEU A 419 -23.75 2.22 -17.96
C LEU A 419 -23.18 1.85 -19.34
N GLN A 420 -23.66 2.51 -20.41
CA GLN A 420 -23.38 2.14 -21.80
C GLN A 420 -21.90 2.19 -22.19
N HIS A 421 -21.08 2.95 -21.47
CA HIS A 421 -19.65 3.11 -21.74
C HIS A 421 -18.73 2.40 -20.72
N LEU A 422 -19.29 1.65 -19.78
CA LEU A 422 -18.50 0.96 -18.75
C LEU A 422 -17.48 -0.03 -19.34
N ASP A 423 -17.86 -0.72 -20.41
CA ASP A 423 -17.00 -1.71 -21.07
C ASP A 423 -15.68 -1.12 -21.55
N GLN A 424 -15.68 0.15 -21.98
CA GLN A 424 -14.45 0.85 -22.38
C GLN A 424 -13.52 1.07 -21.19
N VAL A 425 -14.06 1.33 -19.99
CA VAL A 425 -13.26 1.50 -18.78
C VAL A 425 -12.64 0.17 -18.36
N TYR A 426 -13.41 -0.90 -18.41
CA TYR A 426 -12.94 -2.25 -18.10
C TYR A 426 -11.83 -2.68 -19.07
N GLN A 427 -11.99 -2.43 -20.37
CA GLN A 427 -10.95 -2.70 -21.39
C GLN A 427 -9.62 -1.98 -21.09
N ARG A 428 -9.67 -0.70 -20.68
CA ARG A 428 -8.46 0.08 -20.31
C ARG A 428 -7.70 -0.54 -19.14
N LEU A 429 -8.38 -1.27 -18.28
CA LEU A 429 -7.81 -1.94 -17.11
C LEU A 429 -7.43 -3.40 -17.36
N GLY A 430 -7.68 -3.90 -18.57
CA GLY A 430 -7.45 -5.30 -18.92
C GLY A 430 -8.37 -6.29 -18.19
N ILE A 431 -9.62 -5.92 -17.92
CA ILE A 431 -10.61 -6.74 -17.18
C ILE A 431 -11.93 -6.83 -17.91
#